data_3650ae43bc3dd4176584b1abebf8644a
#
_entry.id   3650ae43bc3dd4176584b1abebf8644a
#
_cell.length_a   1.000
_cell.length_b   1.000
_cell.length_c   1.000
_cell.angle_alpha   90.00
_cell.angle_beta   90.00
_cell.angle_gamma   90.00
#
_symmetry.space_group_name_H-M   'P 1'
#
loop_
_entity.id
_entity.type
_entity.pdbx_description
1 polymer ?
#
loop_
_entity_poly.entity_id
_entity_poly.type
_entity_poly.pdbx_seq_one_letter_code
_entity_poly.pdbx_strand_id
1 'polypeptide(L)'
;MNVSYHKSTDGGKTFTSHNAPHGDHHDLWIAPEDNNRMIIGDDGGAQVTYDGGETWSTYHNQPTAQFYRVTTDNSFPYRIYAAQQDNSTIRIKHRSNGSYIDEGDWEPSAGGESAHIAIDPNDNDIVYGGSYGGYLTRFNHKNNSERGINVWPDNPMGYGAEGMKYRFQWNFPVFFSPHNAKKMYAFSNHVHVTENEGQSWEIISPDLTRNVPEKLKSSGGPITQDNTGVEYYCTLFAGGESNLKSG
;
A
#
# COMPACT_ATOMS: atom_id res chain seq x y z
N MET A 1 -16.46 -2.95 7.33
CA MET A 1 -15.33 -2.95 8.25
C MET A 1 -15.34 -1.65 9.04
N ASN A 2 -15.16 -1.71 10.33
CA ASN A 2 -15.14 -0.52 11.18
C ASN A 2 -13.72 -0.24 11.61
N VAL A 3 -13.21 0.92 11.26
CA VAL A 3 -11.88 1.39 11.66
C VAL A 3 -11.77 1.46 13.19
N SER A 4 -12.90 1.72 13.88
CA SER A 4 -12.99 1.80 15.34
C SER A 4 -14.00 0.78 15.86
N TYR A 5 -13.91 0.41 17.14
CA TYR A 5 -14.97 -0.31 17.83
C TYR A 5 -15.81 0.66 18.68
N HIS A 6 -17.03 0.25 19.00
CA HIS A 6 -17.98 1.11 19.70
C HIS A 6 -18.52 0.40 20.94
N LYS A 7 -18.58 1.12 22.05
CA LYS A 7 -19.06 0.61 23.34
C LYS A 7 -20.33 1.34 23.74
N SER A 8 -21.33 0.57 24.17
CA SER A 8 -22.54 1.07 24.83
C SER A 8 -22.58 0.57 26.27
N THR A 9 -22.98 1.43 27.19
CA THR A 9 -23.21 1.09 28.60
C THR A 9 -24.70 1.25 29.02
N ASP A 10 -25.56 1.56 28.07
CA ASP A 10 -27.00 1.85 28.31
C ASP A 10 -27.94 0.97 27.46
N GLY A 11 -27.46 -0.23 27.07
CA GLY A 11 -28.24 -1.19 26.30
C GLY A 11 -28.41 -0.81 24.82
N GLY A 12 -27.41 -0.16 24.24
CA GLY A 12 -27.40 0.17 22.82
C GLY A 12 -28.10 1.47 22.46
N LYS A 13 -28.44 2.31 23.42
CA LYS A 13 -29.10 3.61 23.18
C LYS A 13 -28.07 4.67 22.74
N THR A 14 -26.87 4.64 23.34
CA THR A 14 -25.76 5.50 22.97
C THR A 14 -24.48 4.67 22.80
N PHE A 15 -23.56 5.18 22.00
CA PHE A 15 -22.27 4.53 21.73
C PHE A 15 -21.12 5.52 21.85
N THR A 16 -20.03 5.06 22.43
CA THR A 16 -18.75 5.77 22.43
C THR A 16 -17.78 5.03 21.52
N SER A 17 -17.10 5.76 20.64
CA SER A 17 -16.07 5.20 19.76
C SER A 17 -14.77 5.03 20.53
N HIS A 18 -14.11 3.89 20.33
CA HIS A 18 -12.82 3.55 20.88
C HIS A 18 -11.91 3.04 19.78
N ASN A 19 -10.59 3.19 19.95
CA ASN A 19 -9.57 2.70 19.04
C ASN A 19 -8.63 1.73 19.76
N ALA A 20 -8.19 0.70 19.06
CA ALA A 20 -7.00 -0.07 19.41
C ALA A 20 -5.79 0.46 18.64
N PRO A 21 -4.57 -0.05 18.87
CA PRO A 21 -3.36 0.44 18.21
C PRO A 21 -3.35 0.34 16.68
N HIS A 22 -4.10 -0.59 16.10
CA HIS A 22 -4.32 -0.69 14.66
C HIS A 22 -5.81 -0.56 14.33
N GLY A 23 -6.14 -0.27 13.08
CA GLY A 23 -7.53 -0.19 12.60
C GLY A 23 -8.06 -1.50 12.01
N ASP A 24 -9.24 -1.41 11.41
CA ASP A 24 -9.93 -2.52 10.75
C ASP A 24 -10.12 -3.74 11.65
N HIS A 25 -10.88 -3.50 12.74
CA HIS A 25 -11.16 -4.51 13.76
C HIS A 25 -12.09 -5.59 13.20
N HIS A 26 -11.73 -6.87 13.39
CA HIS A 26 -12.48 -8.04 12.92
C HIS A 26 -13.20 -8.77 14.02
N ASP A 27 -12.59 -8.89 15.20
CA ASP A 27 -13.19 -9.59 16.33
C ASP A 27 -12.71 -9.00 17.66
N LEU A 28 -13.58 -9.08 18.66
CA LEU A 28 -13.32 -8.63 20.03
C LEU A 28 -13.85 -9.67 21.02
N TRP A 29 -12.93 -10.30 21.77
CA TRP A 29 -13.29 -11.14 22.89
C TRP A 29 -13.14 -10.38 24.20
N ILE A 30 -14.15 -10.48 25.08
CA ILE A 30 -14.18 -9.89 26.42
C ILE A 30 -14.27 -11.02 27.43
N ALA A 31 -13.39 -11.04 28.42
CA ALA A 31 -13.42 -12.07 29.46
C ALA A 31 -14.73 -12.00 30.27
N PRO A 32 -15.50 -13.10 30.38
CA PRO A 32 -16.77 -13.07 31.08
C PRO A 32 -16.67 -12.74 32.57
N GLU A 33 -15.53 -13.09 33.18
CA GLU A 33 -15.25 -12.89 34.61
C GLU A 33 -14.59 -11.54 34.92
N ASP A 34 -14.07 -10.84 33.91
CA ASP A 34 -13.40 -9.55 34.07
C ASP A 34 -13.45 -8.75 32.76
N ASN A 35 -14.39 -7.84 32.66
CA ASN A 35 -14.62 -7.01 31.46
C ASN A 35 -13.46 -6.05 31.15
N ASN A 36 -12.51 -5.88 32.04
CA ASN A 36 -11.29 -5.10 31.76
C ASN A 36 -10.30 -5.89 30.93
N ARG A 37 -10.41 -7.23 30.90
CA ARG A 37 -9.54 -8.10 30.12
C ARG A 37 -10.17 -8.43 28.77
N MET A 38 -9.55 -7.94 27.69
CA MET A 38 -10.04 -8.13 26.32
C MET A 38 -8.92 -8.48 25.37
N ILE A 39 -9.25 -9.14 24.27
CA ILE A 39 -8.39 -9.36 23.12
C ILE A 39 -9.12 -8.85 21.89
N ILE A 40 -8.46 -8.04 21.07
CA ILE A 40 -8.96 -7.58 19.77
C ILE A 40 -8.07 -8.11 18.67
N GLY A 41 -8.68 -8.52 17.55
CA GLY A 41 -8.02 -8.90 16.31
C GLY A 41 -8.32 -7.87 15.23
N ASP A 42 -7.29 -7.41 14.54
CA ASP A 42 -7.36 -6.43 13.47
C ASP A 42 -6.30 -6.70 12.40
N ASP A 43 -6.22 -5.84 11.38
CA ASP A 43 -5.30 -6.02 10.25
C ASP A 43 -3.81 -5.83 10.64
N GLY A 44 -3.52 -5.28 11.82
CA GLY A 44 -2.18 -5.23 12.40
C GLY A 44 -1.79 -6.48 13.18
N GLY A 45 -2.76 -7.31 13.57
CA GLY A 45 -2.54 -8.53 14.36
C GLY A 45 -3.52 -8.67 15.52
N ALA A 46 -3.03 -9.00 16.71
CA ALA A 46 -3.85 -9.11 17.91
C ALA A 46 -3.25 -8.30 19.06
N GLN A 47 -4.11 -7.62 19.81
CA GLN A 47 -3.71 -6.84 20.97
C GLN A 47 -4.55 -7.22 22.20
N VAL A 48 -3.97 -7.08 23.36
CA VAL A 48 -4.61 -7.35 24.64
C VAL A 48 -4.67 -6.11 25.51
N THR A 49 -5.74 -6.00 26.29
CA THR A 49 -5.90 -4.97 27.33
C THR A 49 -6.28 -5.62 28.67
N TYR A 50 -5.94 -4.95 29.76
CA TYR A 50 -6.31 -5.32 31.12
C TYR A 50 -7.01 -4.19 31.88
N ASP A 51 -7.31 -3.09 31.19
CA ASP A 51 -7.93 -1.89 31.77
C ASP A 51 -9.18 -1.43 31.01
N GLY A 52 -9.84 -2.36 30.32
CA GLY A 52 -11.08 -2.08 29.59
C GLY A 52 -10.89 -1.29 28.28
N GLY A 53 -9.67 -1.32 27.73
CA GLY A 53 -9.34 -0.66 26.46
C GLY A 53 -8.77 0.74 26.61
N GLU A 54 -8.38 1.16 27.82
CA GLU A 54 -7.67 2.43 28.02
C GLU A 54 -6.22 2.34 27.48
N THR A 55 -5.57 1.17 27.68
CA THR A 55 -4.28 0.87 27.08
C THR A 55 -4.29 -0.52 26.44
N TRP A 56 -3.47 -0.71 25.40
CA TRP A 56 -3.34 -1.93 24.65
C TRP A 56 -1.87 -2.34 24.49
N SER A 57 -1.63 -3.64 24.33
CA SER A 57 -0.31 -4.14 23.93
C SER A 57 0.05 -3.69 22.53
N THR A 58 1.35 -3.69 22.19
CA THR A 58 1.79 -3.44 20.81
C THR A 58 1.49 -4.62 19.90
N TYR A 59 1.29 -4.35 18.60
CA TYR A 59 1.26 -5.36 17.53
C TYR A 59 2.62 -5.51 16.83
N HIS A 60 3.58 -4.64 17.08
CA HIS A 60 4.90 -4.67 16.43
C HIS A 60 5.79 -5.87 16.84
N ASN A 61 5.39 -6.63 17.84
CA ASN A 61 6.10 -7.83 18.29
C ASN A 61 5.58 -9.13 17.65
N GLN A 62 4.70 -9.04 16.65
CA GLN A 62 4.13 -10.19 15.95
C GLN A 62 4.86 -10.39 14.62
N PRO A 63 5.52 -11.53 14.38
CA PRO A 63 6.32 -11.76 13.18
C PRO A 63 5.45 -12.20 12.00
N THR A 64 4.40 -11.45 11.69
CA THR A 64 3.46 -11.72 10.62
C THR A 64 3.32 -10.50 9.72
N ALA A 65 3.28 -10.73 8.41
CA ALA A 65 3.09 -9.70 7.40
C ALA A 65 2.58 -10.29 6.10
N GLN A 66 1.78 -9.53 5.36
CA GLN A 66 1.38 -9.87 4.00
C GLN A 66 2.09 -8.94 3.03
N PHE A 67 3.05 -9.47 2.27
CA PHE A 67 3.77 -8.74 1.24
C PHE A 67 3.31 -9.17 -0.15
N TYR A 68 3.07 -8.21 -1.03
CA TYR A 68 2.64 -8.48 -2.40
C TYR A 68 3.81 -8.74 -3.35
N ARG A 69 4.83 -7.90 -3.27
CA ARG A 69 5.98 -7.90 -4.17
C ARG A 69 7.24 -7.64 -3.37
N VAL A 70 8.33 -8.25 -3.83
CA VAL A 70 9.65 -8.09 -3.22
C VAL A 70 10.62 -7.60 -4.29
N THR A 71 11.40 -6.58 -3.96
CA THR A 71 12.50 -6.10 -4.79
C THR A 71 13.74 -5.85 -3.93
N THR A 72 14.91 -5.76 -4.56
CA THR A 72 16.20 -5.54 -3.87
C THR A 72 16.95 -4.41 -4.52
N ASP A 73 17.82 -3.74 -3.74
CA ASP A 73 18.80 -2.78 -4.25
C ASP A 73 20.14 -3.43 -4.58
N ASN A 74 21.07 -2.62 -5.06
CA ASN A 74 22.44 -3.03 -5.44
C ASN A 74 23.48 -2.77 -4.34
N SER A 75 23.07 -2.42 -3.11
CA SER A 75 23.99 -2.18 -2.01
C SER A 75 24.59 -3.49 -1.46
N PHE A 76 25.62 -3.35 -0.63
CA PHE A 76 26.12 -4.48 0.15
C PHE A 76 26.26 -4.09 1.63
N PRO A 77 25.57 -4.76 2.54
CA PRO A 77 24.51 -5.75 2.32
C PRO A 77 23.34 -5.15 1.51
N TYR A 78 22.78 -5.92 0.55
CA TYR A 78 21.60 -5.43 -0.16
C TYR A 78 20.39 -5.33 0.77
N ARG A 79 19.48 -4.43 0.43
CA ARG A 79 18.22 -4.28 1.13
C ARG A 79 17.10 -4.95 0.35
N ILE A 80 16.12 -5.45 1.07
CA ILE A 80 14.88 -6.02 0.58
C ILE A 80 13.78 -4.98 0.83
N TYR A 81 12.94 -4.75 -0.16
CA TYR A 81 11.84 -3.79 -0.13
C TYR A 81 10.54 -4.49 -0.43
N ALA A 82 9.50 -4.18 0.31
CA ALA A 82 8.17 -4.70 0.05
C ALA A 82 7.07 -3.81 0.65
N ALA A 83 5.96 -3.70 -0.07
CA ALA A 83 4.73 -3.11 0.44
C ALA A 83 3.97 -4.16 1.24
N GLN A 84 3.61 -3.82 2.47
CA GLN A 84 2.89 -4.67 3.40
C GLN A 84 1.44 -4.22 3.49
N GLN A 85 0.51 -5.10 3.20
CA GLN A 85 -0.92 -4.84 3.32
C GLN A 85 -1.24 -4.26 4.70
N ASP A 86 -2.04 -3.19 4.72
CA ASP A 86 -2.53 -2.47 5.90
C ASP A 86 -1.46 -1.86 6.82
N ASN A 87 -0.17 -2.02 6.48
CA ASN A 87 0.93 -1.59 7.35
C ASN A 87 2.02 -0.75 6.66
N SER A 88 1.88 -0.39 5.40
CA SER A 88 2.84 0.40 4.62
C SER A 88 4.07 -0.36 4.10
N THR A 89 4.93 0.35 3.37
CA THR A 89 6.14 -0.20 2.76
C THR A 89 7.32 -0.15 3.72
N ILE A 90 8.10 -1.22 3.73
CA ILE A 90 9.34 -1.31 4.49
C ILE A 90 10.55 -1.61 3.60
N ARG A 91 11.74 -1.27 4.09
CA ARG A 91 13.02 -1.81 3.63
C ARG A 91 13.82 -2.38 4.79
N ILE A 92 14.55 -3.46 4.53
CA ILE A 92 15.37 -4.15 5.51
C ILE A 92 16.65 -4.68 4.88
N LYS A 93 17.78 -4.62 5.57
CA LYS A 93 19.01 -5.29 5.12
C LYS A 93 18.84 -6.80 5.20
N HIS A 94 19.34 -7.55 4.21
CA HIS A 94 19.28 -9.01 4.22
C HIS A 94 20.12 -9.65 5.35
N ARG A 95 21.01 -8.89 5.95
CA ARG A 95 21.81 -9.26 7.13
C ARG A 95 22.15 -8.03 7.97
N SER A 96 22.23 -8.23 9.27
CA SER A 96 22.76 -7.26 10.23
C SER A 96 24.23 -7.57 10.59
N ASN A 97 24.85 -6.69 11.38
CA ASN A 97 26.14 -6.96 11.99
C ASN A 97 26.03 -7.86 13.24
N GLY A 98 24.80 -8.13 13.70
CA GLY A 98 24.48 -8.99 14.82
C GLY A 98 24.23 -10.44 14.42
N SER A 99 23.77 -11.23 15.39
CA SER A 99 23.42 -12.65 15.20
C SER A 99 22.03 -12.85 14.59
N TYR A 100 21.21 -11.83 14.56
CA TYR A 100 19.82 -11.86 14.08
C TYR A 100 19.42 -10.50 13.51
N ILE A 101 18.30 -10.48 12.83
CA ILE A 101 17.62 -9.28 12.34
C ILE A 101 16.47 -9.00 13.30
N ASP A 102 16.32 -7.75 13.73
CA ASP A 102 15.27 -7.31 14.64
C ASP A 102 14.59 -6.01 14.17
N GLU A 103 13.74 -5.47 15.04
CA GLU A 103 12.97 -4.26 14.77
C GLU A 103 13.85 -3.04 14.42
N GLY A 104 15.07 -2.97 14.92
CA GLY A 104 16.01 -1.90 14.61
C GLY A 104 16.63 -1.98 13.21
N ASP A 105 16.45 -3.07 12.49
CA ASP A 105 17.06 -3.31 11.18
C ASP A 105 16.16 -2.93 10.00
N TRP A 106 14.89 -2.69 10.23
CA TRP A 106 13.96 -2.26 9.18
C TRP A 106 13.52 -0.80 9.37
N GLU A 107 13.15 -0.17 8.27
CA GLU A 107 12.68 1.21 8.26
C GLU A 107 11.58 1.41 7.21
N PRO A 108 10.65 2.37 7.41
CA PRO A 108 9.67 2.73 6.40
C PRO A 108 10.33 3.21 5.10
N SER A 109 9.65 3.02 3.97
CA SER A 109 10.13 3.42 2.64
C SER A 109 8.99 4.00 1.80
N ALA A 110 9.30 4.37 0.54
CA ALA A 110 8.33 4.93 -0.39
C ALA A 110 7.11 4.04 -0.62
N GLY A 111 6.00 4.65 -0.89
CA GLY A 111 4.74 3.96 -1.21
C GLY A 111 3.82 3.81 -0.03
N GLY A 112 2.89 2.90 -0.17
CA GLY A 112 1.91 2.55 0.84
C GLY A 112 1.85 1.04 1.04
N GLU A 113 0.66 0.52 1.11
CA GLU A 113 0.39 -0.88 1.47
C GLU A 113 0.38 -1.85 0.28
N SER A 114 0.54 -1.36 -0.95
CA SER A 114 0.41 -2.15 -2.17
C SER A 114 1.31 -1.63 -3.29
N ALA A 115 1.19 -2.24 -4.48
CA ALA A 115 1.94 -1.93 -5.69
C ALA A 115 3.43 -2.36 -5.65
N HIS A 116 4.15 -1.96 -6.67
CA HIS A 116 5.56 -2.28 -6.83
C HIS A 116 6.44 -1.20 -6.21
N ILE A 117 7.64 -1.59 -5.82
CA ILE A 117 8.69 -0.69 -5.37
C ILE A 117 9.80 -0.68 -6.42
N ALA A 118 10.25 0.51 -6.80
CA ALA A 118 11.38 0.71 -7.70
C ALA A 118 12.47 1.52 -7.00
N ILE A 119 13.71 1.07 -7.09
CA ILE A 119 14.87 1.74 -6.53
C ILE A 119 15.61 2.45 -7.65
N ASP A 120 16.05 3.70 -7.45
CA ASP A 120 16.86 4.42 -8.43
C ASP A 120 18.13 3.61 -8.73
N PRO A 121 18.39 3.25 -9.99
CA PRO A 121 19.57 2.46 -10.34
C PRO A 121 20.91 3.09 -9.98
N ASN A 122 20.95 4.42 -9.82
CA ASN A 122 22.17 5.18 -9.51
C ASN A 122 22.27 5.60 -8.03
N ASP A 123 21.18 5.53 -7.26
CA ASP A 123 21.15 5.95 -5.85
C ASP A 123 20.16 5.13 -5.03
N ASN A 124 20.66 4.13 -4.32
CA ASN A 124 19.84 3.23 -3.50
C ASN A 124 19.07 3.91 -2.34
N ASP A 125 19.34 5.19 -2.07
CA ASP A 125 18.59 5.96 -1.08
C ASP A 125 17.37 6.70 -1.69
N ILE A 126 17.21 6.66 -3.00
CA ILE A 126 16.05 7.17 -3.72
C ILE A 126 15.15 5.99 -4.10
N VAL A 127 13.97 5.97 -3.51
CA VAL A 127 13.00 4.88 -3.67
C VAL A 127 11.68 5.41 -4.16
N TYR A 128 11.06 4.69 -5.05
CA TYR A 128 9.73 4.97 -5.60
C TYR A 128 8.80 3.85 -5.23
N GLY A 129 7.67 4.17 -4.63
CA GLY A 129 6.70 3.17 -4.19
C GLY A 129 5.29 3.58 -4.51
N GLY A 130 4.53 2.63 -5.00
CA GLY A 130 3.12 2.80 -5.29
C GLY A 130 2.23 2.47 -4.10
N SER A 131 0.94 2.75 -4.29
CA SER A 131 -0.16 2.27 -3.47
C SER A 131 -1.42 2.22 -4.35
N TYR A 132 -2.50 1.67 -3.83
CA TYR A 132 -3.78 1.61 -4.56
C TYR A 132 -4.22 2.99 -5.09
N GLY A 133 -5.12 2.99 -6.08
CA GLY A 133 -5.63 4.22 -6.69
C GLY A 133 -4.62 4.99 -7.52
N GLY A 134 -3.43 4.44 -7.80
CA GLY A 134 -2.38 5.11 -8.56
C GLY A 134 -1.56 6.10 -7.75
N TYR A 135 -1.65 6.07 -6.42
CA TYR A 135 -0.76 6.83 -5.56
C TYR A 135 0.67 6.34 -5.77
N LEU A 136 1.58 7.28 -5.95
CA LEU A 136 2.98 7.01 -6.19
C LEU A 136 3.82 8.08 -5.49
N THR A 137 4.79 7.66 -4.71
CA THR A 137 5.69 8.55 -3.98
C THR A 137 7.14 8.28 -4.35
N ARG A 138 7.94 9.31 -4.21
CA ARG A 138 9.40 9.28 -4.26
C ARG A 138 9.93 9.66 -2.88
N PHE A 139 10.65 8.75 -2.25
CA PHE A 139 11.24 8.95 -0.93
C PHE A 139 12.77 9.04 -1.02
N ASN A 140 13.36 9.97 -0.28
CA ASN A 140 14.81 10.13 -0.17
C ASN A 140 15.24 9.79 1.27
N HIS A 141 15.88 8.66 1.45
CA HIS A 141 16.33 8.17 2.75
C HIS A 141 17.49 8.97 3.36
N LYS A 142 18.21 9.78 2.58
CA LYS A 142 19.31 10.63 3.11
C LYS A 142 18.81 11.76 3.97
N ASN A 143 17.63 12.27 3.70
CA ASN A 143 17.05 13.42 4.36
C ASN A 143 15.59 13.23 4.81
N ASN A 144 15.07 12.01 4.69
CA ASN A 144 13.68 11.64 5.04
C ASN A 144 12.63 12.51 4.35
N SER A 145 12.90 12.94 3.10
CA SER A 145 11.91 13.72 2.35
C SER A 145 11.11 12.84 1.40
N GLU A 146 9.80 13.08 1.37
CA GLU A 146 8.86 12.41 0.49
C GLU A 146 8.15 13.40 -0.42
N ARG A 147 7.86 12.97 -1.65
CA ARG A 147 7.12 13.75 -2.65
C ARG A 147 6.15 12.85 -3.39
N GLY A 148 4.89 13.26 -3.46
CA GLY A 148 3.90 12.66 -4.34
C GLY A 148 4.25 12.90 -5.80
N ILE A 149 4.19 11.84 -6.60
CA ILE A 149 4.54 11.87 -8.04
C ILE A 149 3.51 11.12 -8.88
N ASN A 150 2.26 11.11 -8.43
CA ASN A 150 1.17 10.42 -9.12
C ASN A 150 1.16 10.78 -10.62
N VAL A 151 0.89 9.80 -11.46
CA VAL A 151 0.71 10.01 -12.90
C VAL A 151 -0.41 11.01 -13.16
N TRP A 152 -1.46 10.93 -12.37
CA TRP A 152 -2.59 11.84 -12.40
C TRP A 152 -3.06 12.14 -10.98
N PRO A 153 -3.27 13.40 -10.60
CA PRO A 153 -3.66 13.79 -9.24
C PRO A 153 -5.17 13.60 -9.04
N ASP A 154 -5.61 12.35 -8.94
CA ASP A 154 -7.00 11.98 -8.71
C ASP A 154 -7.14 11.20 -7.40
N ASN A 155 -8.33 11.28 -6.80
CA ASN A 155 -8.71 10.43 -5.68
C ASN A 155 -9.86 9.54 -6.16
N PRO A 156 -9.56 8.28 -6.55
CA PRO A 156 -10.57 7.40 -7.14
C PRO A 156 -11.52 6.77 -6.11
N MET A 157 -11.32 6.99 -4.81
CA MET A 157 -12.12 6.38 -3.76
C MET A 157 -13.61 6.77 -3.88
N GLY A 158 -14.47 5.78 -3.96
CA GLY A 158 -15.92 5.96 -4.09
C GLY A 158 -16.42 6.22 -5.51
N TYR A 159 -15.55 6.26 -6.52
CA TYR A 159 -15.93 6.44 -7.93
C TYR A 159 -15.95 5.11 -8.68
N GLY A 160 -16.91 4.95 -9.59
CA GLY A 160 -16.89 3.86 -10.58
C GLY A 160 -15.75 4.04 -11.59
N ALA A 161 -15.29 2.94 -12.16
CA ALA A 161 -14.20 2.94 -13.13
C ALA A 161 -14.47 3.82 -14.37
N GLU A 162 -15.74 4.02 -14.75
CA GLU A 162 -16.14 4.87 -15.88
C GLU A 162 -15.82 6.36 -15.67
N GLY A 163 -15.77 6.82 -14.41
CA GLY A 163 -15.45 8.21 -14.05
C GLY A 163 -13.96 8.51 -13.96
N MET A 164 -13.09 7.52 -14.07
CA MET A 164 -11.65 7.69 -13.90
C MET A 164 -10.95 8.01 -15.20
N LYS A 165 -10.03 8.97 -15.15
CA LYS A 165 -9.15 9.23 -16.31
C LYS A 165 -8.19 8.05 -16.55
N TYR A 166 -7.59 7.50 -15.49
CA TYR A 166 -6.73 6.33 -15.54
C TYR A 166 -7.14 5.34 -14.44
N ARG A 167 -7.13 4.07 -14.78
CA ARG A 167 -7.46 2.97 -13.87
C ARG A 167 -6.19 2.24 -13.48
N PHE A 168 -5.86 2.26 -12.20
CA PHE A 168 -4.70 1.58 -11.65
C PHE A 168 -5.14 0.31 -10.92
N GLN A 169 -4.39 -0.76 -11.10
CA GLN A 169 -4.56 -2.00 -10.35
C GLN A 169 -4.03 -1.81 -8.93
N TRP A 170 -4.55 -2.57 -7.96
CA TRP A 170 -4.09 -2.56 -6.57
C TRP A 170 -2.56 -2.66 -6.47
N ASN A 171 -1.96 -3.60 -7.22
CA ASN A 171 -0.53 -3.81 -7.36
C ASN A 171 -0.02 -3.33 -8.71
N PHE A 172 -0.26 -2.07 -9.08
CA PHE A 172 0.16 -1.59 -10.39
C PHE A 172 1.68 -1.62 -10.56
N PRO A 173 2.18 -2.05 -11.73
CA PRO A 173 3.61 -2.13 -11.99
C PRO A 173 4.29 -0.77 -12.03
N VAL A 174 5.45 -0.69 -11.35
CA VAL A 174 6.40 0.44 -11.43
C VAL A 174 7.81 -0.14 -11.49
N PHE A 175 8.61 0.29 -12.47
CA PHE A 175 10.01 -0.15 -12.59
C PHE A 175 10.84 0.81 -13.46
N PHE A 176 12.16 0.77 -13.29
CA PHE A 176 13.10 1.48 -14.16
C PHE A 176 13.43 0.67 -15.41
N SER A 177 13.71 1.38 -16.51
CA SER A 177 14.25 0.78 -17.72
C SER A 177 15.62 0.16 -17.44
N PRO A 178 15.87 -1.06 -17.91
CA PRO A 178 17.22 -1.66 -17.84
C PRO A 178 18.24 -0.99 -18.76
N HIS A 179 17.78 -0.13 -19.68
CA HIS A 179 18.63 0.56 -20.67
C HIS A 179 18.85 2.04 -20.38
N ASN A 180 17.97 2.65 -19.55
CA ASN A 180 18.04 4.07 -19.20
C ASN A 180 17.66 4.27 -17.74
N ALA A 181 18.65 4.48 -16.90
CA ALA A 181 18.47 4.66 -15.45
C ALA A 181 17.61 5.87 -15.06
N LYS A 182 17.30 6.80 -15.97
CA LYS A 182 16.38 7.91 -15.73
C LYS A 182 14.95 7.58 -16.09
N LYS A 183 14.73 6.56 -16.93
CA LYS A 183 13.42 6.22 -17.45
C LYS A 183 12.70 5.26 -16.49
N MET A 184 11.57 5.70 -15.94
CA MET A 184 10.72 4.90 -15.08
C MET A 184 9.33 4.75 -15.72
N TYR A 185 8.78 3.55 -15.64
CA TYR A 185 7.46 3.20 -16.13
C TYR A 185 6.46 3.05 -14.99
N ALA A 186 5.22 3.45 -15.25
CA ALA A 186 4.05 3.16 -14.41
C ALA A 186 2.89 2.71 -15.30
N PHE A 187 2.08 1.79 -14.79
CA PHE A 187 1.04 1.13 -15.57
C PHE A 187 -0.34 1.39 -14.97
N SER A 188 -1.21 1.99 -15.76
CA SER A 188 -2.66 2.07 -15.50
C SER A 188 -3.42 1.15 -16.45
N ASN A 189 -4.41 1.65 -17.18
CA ASN A 189 -4.88 1.08 -18.44
C ASN A 189 -4.01 1.49 -19.64
N HIS A 190 -3.06 2.39 -19.40
CA HIS A 190 -2.01 2.83 -20.33
C HIS A 190 -0.62 2.58 -19.73
N VAL A 191 0.40 2.68 -20.58
CA VAL A 191 1.80 2.74 -20.13
C VAL A 191 2.22 4.20 -20.07
N HIS A 192 2.74 4.61 -18.91
CA HIS A 192 3.25 5.94 -18.63
C HIS A 192 4.75 5.89 -18.40
N VAL A 193 5.44 6.95 -18.81
CA VAL A 193 6.89 7.11 -18.66
C VAL A 193 7.22 8.45 -18.06
N THR A 194 8.21 8.48 -17.18
CA THR A 194 8.88 9.69 -16.71
C THR A 194 10.39 9.55 -16.88
N GLU A 195 11.08 10.63 -17.19
CA GLU A 195 12.56 10.74 -17.20
C GLU A 195 13.07 11.84 -16.26
N ASN A 196 12.17 12.41 -15.45
CA ASN A 196 12.47 13.51 -14.54
C ASN A 196 11.96 13.25 -13.10
N GLU A 197 12.10 12.01 -12.64
CA GLU A 197 11.73 11.60 -11.28
C GLU A 197 10.24 11.83 -10.96
N GLY A 198 9.35 11.64 -11.93
CA GLY A 198 7.91 11.81 -11.77
C GLY A 198 7.42 13.26 -11.68
N GLN A 199 8.23 14.27 -12.08
CA GLN A 199 7.75 15.64 -12.17
C GLN A 199 6.76 15.83 -13.32
N SER A 200 6.89 15.03 -14.35
CA SER A 200 5.91 14.90 -15.44
C SER A 200 5.89 13.47 -15.98
N TRP A 201 4.75 13.13 -16.60
CA TRP A 201 4.50 11.81 -17.18
C TRP A 201 4.01 11.94 -18.61
N GLU A 202 4.50 11.05 -19.47
CA GLU A 202 4.08 10.91 -20.85
C GLU A 202 3.38 9.55 -21.03
N ILE A 203 2.28 9.53 -21.81
CA ILE A 203 1.60 8.30 -22.22
C ILE A 203 2.27 7.79 -23.48
N ILE A 204 2.73 6.56 -23.46
CA ILE A 204 3.41 5.93 -24.61
C ILE A 204 2.62 4.78 -25.22
N SER A 205 1.39 4.52 -24.77
CA SER A 205 0.53 3.49 -25.33
C SER A 205 -0.92 3.94 -25.48
N PRO A 206 -1.71 3.32 -26.38
CA PRO A 206 -3.18 3.39 -26.28
C PRO A 206 -3.67 2.70 -24.99
N ASP A 207 -5.00 2.71 -24.77
CA ASP A 207 -5.61 1.83 -23.77
C ASP A 207 -5.36 0.36 -24.19
N LEU A 208 -4.62 -0.36 -23.37
CA LEU A 208 -4.21 -1.76 -23.63
C LEU A 208 -5.18 -2.78 -23.01
N THR A 209 -6.28 -2.31 -22.44
CA THR A 209 -7.27 -3.16 -21.78
C THR A 209 -8.46 -3.45 -22.71
N ARG A 210 -9.34 -4.33 -22.26
CA ARG A 210 -10.58 -4.63 -23.02
C ARG A 210 -11.56 -3.47 -23.04
N ASN A 211 -11.53 -2.62 -22.02
CA ASN A 211 -12.33 -1.40 -21.89
C ASN A 211 -13.82 -1.56 -22.26
N VAL A 212 -14.47 -2.61 -21.74
CA VAL A 212 -15.89 -2.90 -22.01
C VAL A 212 -16.75 -1.93 -21.19
N PRO A 213 -17.49 -0.98 -21.85
CA PRO A 213 -18.15 0.11 -21.15
C PRO A 213 -19.15 -0.32 -20.07
N GLU A 214 -19.89 -1.42 -20.31
CA GLU A 214 -20.90 -1.91 -19.37
C GLU A 214 -20.28 -2.39 -18.06
N LYS A 215 -19.00 -2.82 -18.09
CA LYS A 215 -18.25 -3.30 -16.92
C LYS A 215 -17.50 -2.21 -16.17
N LEU A 216 -17.45 -1.00 -16.73
CA LEU A 216 -16.86 0.17 -16.08
C LEU A 216 -17.83 0.88 -15.16
N LYS A 217 -19.13 0.62 -15.32
CA LYS A 217 -20.16 1.24 -14.50
C LYS A 217 -20.00 0.91 -13.03
N SER A 218 -20.46 1.83 -12.20
CA SER A 218 -20.51 1.62 -10.75
C SER A 218 -21.26 0.35 -10.40
N SER A 219 -20.70 -0.46 -9.50
CA SER A 219 -21.32 -1.65 -8.95
C SER A 219 -22.19 -1.32 -7.73
N GLY A 220 -23.00 -2.29 -7.29
CA GLY A 220 -23.92 -2.12 -6.16
C GLY A 220 -25.24 -1.43 -6.52
N GLY A 221 -25.99 -1.00 -5.49
CA GLY A 221 -27.34 -0.45 -5.61
C GLY A 221 -28.43 -1.53 -5.42
N PRO A 222 -29.73 -1.13 -5.28
CA PRO A 222 -30.22 0.25 -5.34
C PRO A 222 -30.01 1.04 -4.03
N ILE A 223 -29.62 0.39 -2.93
CA ILE A 223 -29.46 1.06 -1.63
C ILE A 223 -28.20 1.91 -1.59
N THR A 224 -27.06 1.33 -2.02
CA THR A 224 -25.77 2.02 -2.08
C THR A 224 -24.93 1.50 -3.25
N GLN A 225 -24.04 2.33 -3.75
CA GLN A 225 -23.02 1.91 -4.70
C GLN A 225 -21.88 1.22 -3.95
N ASP A 226 -21.31 0.17 -4.56
CA ASP A 226 -20.13 -0.55 -4.06
C ASP A 226 -18.92 -0.19 -4.93
N ASN A 227 -18.33 0.97 -4.62
CA ASN A 227 -17.13 1.48 -5.28
C ASN A 227 -16.02 1.56 -4.26
N THR A 228 -15.51 0.41 -3.82
CA THR A 228 -14.48 0.32 -2.77
C THR A 228 -13.17 0.98 -3.19
N GLY A 229 -12.90 1.08 -4.49
CA GLY A 229 -11.77 1.82 -4.99
C GLY A 229 -10.44 1.08 -4.96
N VAL A 230 -10.44 -0.21 -4.66
CA VAL A 230 -9.22 -1.02 -4.51
C VAL A 230 -8.92 -1.85 -5.76
N GLU A 231 -9.93 -2.46 -6.36
CA GLU A 231 -9.78 -3.31 -7.54
C GLU A 231 -10.71 -2.85 -8.66
N TYR A 232 -10.13 -2.24 -9.68
CA TYR A 232 -10.89 -1.75 -10.84
C TYR A 232 -10.80 -2.70 -12.01
N TYR A 233 -11.94 -2.94 -12.66
CA TYR A 233 -11.99 -3.47 -14.02
C TYR A 233 -11.48 -2.40 -14.96
N CYS A 234 -10.74 -2.66 -15.76
CA CYS A 234 -9.73 -3.32 -16.46
C CYS A 234 -8.43 -2.49 -16.37
N THR A 235 -7.44 -3.09 -15.84
CA THR A 235 -6.13 -2.50 -15.53
C THR A 235 -5.02 -3.37 -16.06
N LEU A 236 -3.80 -2.85 -16.14
CA LEU A 236 -2.61 -3.62 -16.49
C LEU A 236 -2.01 -4.23 -15.22
N PHE A 237 -1.88 -5.56 -15.21
CA PHE A 237 -1.37 -6.33 -14.07
C PHE A 237 0.14 -6.53 -14.09
N ALA A 238 0.75 -6.53 -15.28
CA ALA A 238 2.16 -6.81 -15.46
C ALA A 238 2.68 -6.07 -16.68
N GLY A 239 3.97 -5.77 -16.65
CA GLY A 239 4.70 -5.19 -17.75
C GLY A 239 6.19 -5.33 -17.52
N GLY A 240 6.98 -5.23 -18.58
CA GLY A 240 8.42 -5.27 -18.52
C GLY A 240 9.04 -4.83 -19.84
N GLU A 241 10.13 -4.12 -19.76
CA GLU A 241 10.98 -3.83 -20.92
C GLU A 241 11.95 -5.00 -21.16
N SER A 242 12.19 -5.33 -22.41
CA SER A 242 13.15 -6.37 -22.75
C SER A 242 14.56 -6.00 -22.27
N ASN A 243 15.25 -6.89 -21.57
CA ASN A 243 16.66 -6.70 -21.22
C ASN A 243 17.62 -6.78 -22.39
N LEU A 244 17.16 -7.29 -23.54
CA LEU A 244 18.00 -7.50 -24.72
C LEU A 244 17.91 -6.34 -25.71
N LYS A 245 16.82 -5.60 -25.73
CA LYS A 245 16.57 -4.53 -26.70
C LYS A 245 15.75 -3.42 -26.06
N SER A 246 16.24 -2.20 -26.17
CA SER A 246 15.53 -0.99 -25.72
C SER A 246 14.31 -0.69 -26.61
N GLY A 247 13.23 -0.21 -25.99
CA GLY A 247 12.01 0.29 -26.66
C GLY A 247 10.87 -0.68 -26.71
#